data_6b849fae1df3916c2722b863a5e699f9
#
_entry.id   6b849fae1df3916c2722b863a5e699f9
#
_cell.length_a   1.000
_cell.length_b   1.000
_cell.length_c   1.000
_cell.angle_alpha   90.00
_cell.angle_beta   90.00
_cell.angle_gamma   90.00
#
_symmetry.space_group_name_H-M   'P 1'
#
loop_
_entity.id
_entity.type
_entity.pdbx_description
1 polymer ?
#
loop_
_entity_poly.entity_id
_entity_poly.type
_entity_poly.pdbx_seq_one_letter_code
_entity_poly.pdbx_strand_id
1 'polypeptide(L)'
;MKEKQPEENSYWINRGIKQEKKINDAAQQVEQKVIQAYRQAQAYLTRKARKLFDRTKQRTGMDAEETKRVLNEFVPVDELVELRKLAADITDPDLQESAKKRLTALAFKDRITRAEDLKAKSFLVSKQIANVQLDKSTEFYIDVIHDSYREATVEAVVQQIEQAKSDSIINVWDGQKYDSKIENFKQAKERGVPIEVWNDKNYRDTNYEFKELSTKYTKNILDSHWHGSNYSKRIWKDTETLAKRLEELFTVESMTGMSEFEMAKTIAKEFDRSIGVAQRLIRTEANYMANQAKLKAWRDRGVEKYILVAVLDLRTSKICQTKDGKIYLVADAVVNGAEGTYPPFHPWCRTIAVAFLGKRSLRGKRTANDPISGKTMTIQQRETYNDWMNKLKEKYSDDEIEKQKKRILNLKKDTQLLKRYRKDYGADATPNSVEAFQDLKYNRPNEWAIVRKNLRKQSGALTDANDPFEIKRNLHAEQYYSQVKKRDKEIEIATIAKNTNFSKKAIRNVYEHMFENEYELYAGRKSFDPDFDMSLSWQRLREGKSIKPHDLLMLEHEMYESMLMQNEKLDYTEAHKRTTEIYDYKAAIDKYTMELMKDERNI
;
A
#
# COMPACT_ATOMS: atom_id res chain seq x y z
N MET A 1 -9.35 -32.84 -43.87
CA MET A 1 -9.37 -31.64 -43.00
C MET A 1 -9.91 -32.05 -41.64
N LYS A 2 -9.08 -32.12 -40.64
CA LYS A 2 -9.55 -32.35 -39.24
C LYS A 2 -10.26 -31.08 -38.80
N GLU A 3 -11.58 -31.11 -38.69
CA GLU A 3 -12.34 -30.06 -38.06
C GLU A 3 -11.76 -29.85 -36.64
N LYS A 4 -11.32 -28.63 -36.39
CA LYS A 4 -11.02 -28.21 -35.03
C LYS A 4 -12.30 -28.35 -34.21
N GLN A 5 -12.35 -29.35 -33.35
CA GLN A 5 -13.38 -29.38 -32.30
C GLN A 5 -13.32 -28.06 -31.52
N PRO A 6 -14.44 -27.41 -31.24
CA PRO A 6 -14.46 -26.19 -30.46
C PRO A 6 -13.79 -26.47 -29.10
N GLU A 7 -12.90 -25.57 -28.70
CA GLU A 7 -12.25 -25.59 -27.37
C GLU A 7 -13.34 -25.38 -26.29
N GLU A 8 -14.03 -26.46 -25.94
CA GLU A 8 -15.08 -26.45 -24.94
C GLU A 8 -14.51 -26.31 -23.53
N ASN A 9 -14.94 -25.24 -22.85
CA ASN A 9 -15.05 -25.04 -21.41
C ASN A 9 -13.86 -24.64 -20.53
N SER A 10 -12.88 -23.90 -21.03
CA SER A 10 -12.09 -22.99 -20.19
C SER A 10 -12.84 -21.67 -19.86
N TYR A 11 -14.01 -21.48 -20.46
CA TYR A 11 -14.74 -20.21 -20.44
C TYR A 11 -15.05 -19.73 -19.01
N TRP A 12 -15.66 -20.54 -18.19
CA TRP A 12 -16.11 -20.13 -16.85
C TRP A 12 -14.98 -19.86 -15.87
N ILE A 13 -13.93 -20.69 -15.87
CA ILE A 13 -12.75 -20.43 -15.04
C ILE A 13 -12.01 -19.18 -15.50
N ASN A 14 -11.80 -19.01 -16.82
CA ASN A 14 -11.15 -17.83 -17.36
C ASN A 14 -12.01 -16.57 -17.14
N ARG A 15 -13.34 -16.69 -17.21
CA ARG A 15 -14.27 -15.62 -16.87
C ARG A 15 -14.18 -15.26 -15.38
N GLY A 16 -14.13 -16.23 -14.47
CA GLY A 16 -13.94 -16.02 -13.04
C GLY A 16 -12.59 -15.34 -12.73
N ILE A 17 -11.51 -15.74 -13.40
CA ILE A 17 -10.19 -15.10 -13.27
C ILE A 17 -10.23 -13.64 -13.78
N LYS A 18 -10.90 -13.37 -14.90
CA LYS A 18 -11.09 -12.00 -15.43
C LYS A 18 -11.91 -11.14 -14.47
N GLN A 19 -12.95 -11.70 -13.86
CA GLN A 19 -13.76 -11.00 -12.86
C GLN A 19 -12.93 -10.64 -11.63
N GLU A 20 -12.15 -11.59 -11.10
CA GLU A 20 -11.24 -11.33 -9.97
C GLU A 20 -10.24 -10.22 -10.30
N LYS A 21 -9.69 -10.23 -11.52
CA LYS A 21 -8.81 -9.14 -11.99
C LYS A 21 -9.55 -7.79 -12.02
N LYS A 22 -10.78 -7.74 -12.55
CA LYS A 22 -11.62 -6.52 -12.57
C LYS A 22 -11.85 -5.98 -11.15
N ILE A 23 -12.18 -6.86 -10.21
CA ILE A 23 -12.36 -6.50 -8.79
C ILE A 23 -11.06 -5.93 -8.20
N ASN A 24 -9.92 -6.56 -8.47
CA ASN A 24 -8.62 -6.10 -7.98
C ASN A 24 -8.22 -4.74 -8.58
N ASP A 25 -8.48 -4.51 -9.86
CA ASP A 25 -8.20 -3.24 -10.54
C ASP A 25 -9.09 -2.11 -9.97
N ALA A 26 -10.38 -2.39 -9.73
CA ALA A 26 -11.28 -1.45 -9.07
C ALA A 26 -10.89 -1.19 -7.60
N ALA A 27 -10.49 -2.23 -6.86
CA ALA A 27 -9.96 -2.07 -5.51
C ALA A 27 -8.73 -1.14 -5.47
N GLN A 28 -7.86 -1.20 -6.46
CA GLN A 28 -6.69 -0.32 -6.54
C GLN A 28 -7.09 1.16 -6.67
N GLN A 29 -8.17 1.46 -7.40
CA GLN A 29 -8.68 2.85 -7.49
C GLN A 29 -9.20 3.35 -6.14
N VAL A 30 -9.93 2.50 -5.41
CA VAL A 30 -10.39 2.82 -4.06
C VAL A 30 -9.21 3.01 -3.10
N GLU A 31 -8.23 2.11 -3.15
CA GLU A 31 -7.00 2.22 -2.36
C GLU A 31 -6.31 3.57 -2.58
N GLN A 32 -6.21 4.04 -3.81
CA GLN A 32 -5.56 5.33 -4.09
C GLN A 32 -6.29 6.52 -3.46
N LYS A 33 -7.64 6.53 -3.51
CA LYS A 33 -8.44 7.57 -2.85
C LYS A 33 -8.24 7.55 -1.33
N VAL A 34 -8.23 6.36 -0.75
CA VAL A 34 -8.00 6.16 0.69
C VAL A 34 -6.57 6.56 1.08
N ILE A 35 -5.55 6.15 0.33
CA ILE A 35 -4.15 6.56 0.55
C ILE A 35 -4.01 8.08 0.49
N GLN A 36 -4.68 8.74 -0.44
CA GLN A 36 -4.67 10.20 -0.52
C GLN A 36 -5.19 10.85 0.77
N ALA A 37 -6.29 10.35 1.34
CA ALA A 37 -6.81 10.84 2.62
C ALA A 37 -5.79 10.65 3.76
N TYR A 38 -5.15 9.48 3.85
CA TYR A 38 -4.08 9.24 4.82
C TYR A 38 -2.89 10.21 4.64
N ARG A 39 -2.46 10.46 3.40
CA ARG A 39 -1.33 11.36 3.11
C ARG A 39 -1.66 12.83 3.42
N GLN A 40 -2.87 13.26 3.14
CA GLN A 40 -3.34 14.61 3.50
C GLN A 40 -3.37 14.79 5.02
N ALA A 41 -3.90 13.81 5.74
CA ALA A 41 -3.93 13.82 7.21
C ALA A 41 -2.51 13.77 7.81
N GLN A 42 -1.62 12.96 7.25
CA GLN A 42 -0.20 12.92 7.64
C GLN A 42 0.46 14.28 7.48
N ALA A 43 0.35 14.89 6.30
CA ALA A 43 0.94 16.21 6.02
C ALA A 43 0.38 17.29 6.95
N TYR A 44 -0.94 17.26 7.21
CA TYR A 44 -1.59 18.17 8.13
C TYR A 44 -1.04 18.05 9.55
N LEU A 45 -1.04 16.83 10.12
CA LEU A 45 -0.55 16.60 11.49
C LEU A 45 0.93 16.88 11.64
N THR A 46 1.75 16.50 10.66
CA THR A 46 3.18 16.80 10.67
C THR A 46 3.41 18.32 10.74
N ARG A 47 2.68 19.10 9.92
CA ARG A 47 2.79 20.57 9.95
C ARG A 47 2.35 21.17 11.29
N LYS A 48 1.26 20.62 11.90
CA LYS A 48 0.81 21.12 13.21
C LYS A 48 1.78 20.76 14.32
N ALA A 49 2.32 19.54 14.30
CA ALA A 49 3.29 19.10 15.28
C ALA A 49 4.63 19.84 15.17
N ARG A 50 5.07 20.20 13.95
CA ARG A 50 6.27 21.04 13.74
C ARG A 50 6.22 22.37 14.46
N LYS A 51 5.04 23.01 14.55
CA LYS A 51 4.87 24.26 15.28
C LYS A 51 5.27 24.19 16.77
N LEU A 52 5.42 22.98 17.34
CA LEU A 52 5.96 22.82 18.68
C LEU A 52 7.45 23.18 18.72
N PHE A 53 8.19 22.83 17.66
CA PHE A 53 9.65 23.05 17.58
C PHE A 53 10.00 24.47 17.13
N ASP A 54 9.11 25.19 16.45
CA ASP A 54 9.30 26.61 16.10
C ASP A 54 9.49 27.50 17.34
N ARG A 55 9.11 27.01 18.53
CA ARG A 55 9.13 27.72 19.81
C ARG A 55 10.26 27.26 20.74
N THR A 56 11.07 26.35 20.29
CA THR A 56 12.18 25.81 21.06
C THR A 56 13.51 26.36 20.58
N LYS A 57 14.44 26.54 21.50
CA LYS A 57 15.77 27.03 21.19
C LYS A 57 16.71 25.98 20.59
N GLN A 58 16.22 24.74 20.39
CA GLN A 58 17.06 23.60 20.01
C GLN A 58 16.64 22.95 18.70
N ARG A 59 17.59 22.73 17.80
CA ARG A 59 17.42 21.89 16.59
C ARG A 59 17.44 20.38 16.91
N THR A 60 17.95 19.98 18.06
CA THR A 60 18.33 18.59 18.41
C THR A 60 17.41 17.88 19.39
N GLY A 61 16.25 18.46 19.67
CA GLY A 61 15.28 17.89 20.60
C GLY A 61 15.10 18.70 21.88
N MET A 62 13.95 18.54 22.51
CA MET A 62 13.59 19.22 23.74
C MET A 62 13.92 18.34 24.95
N ASP A 63 14.43 18.91 26.03
CA ASP A 63 14.48 18.19 27.30
C ASP A 63 13.08 18.03 27.91
N ALA A 64 12.99 17.35 29.05
CA ALA A 64 11.70 17.03 29.68
C ALA A 64 10.95 18.28 30.16
N GLU A 65 11.64 19.26 30.71
CA GLU A 65 11.00 20.49 31.23
C GLU A 65 10.52 21.38 30.09
N GLU A 66 11.31 21.55 29.03
CA GLU A 66 10.91 22.30 27.86
C GLU A 66 9.77 21.60 27.10
N THR A 67 9.83 20.29 26.94
CA THR A 67 8.75 19.49 26.37
C THR A 67 7.46 19.69 27.15
N LYS A 68 7.53 19.61 28.47
CA LYS A 68 6.40 19.82 29.37
C LYS A 68 5.85 21.25 29.24
N ARG A 69 6.73 22.25 29.20
CA ARG A 69 6.34 23.65 29.04
C ARG A 69 5.59 23.87 27.72
N VAL A 70 6.15 23.43 26.60
CA VAL A 70 5.56 23.63 25.26
C VAL A 70 4.24 22.88 25.10
N LEU A 71 4.17 21.64 25.60
CA LEU A 71 2.94 20.84 25.51
C LEU A 71 1.82 21.38 26.39
N ASN A 72 2.13 22.03 27.51
CA ASN A 72 1.16 22.61 28.43
C ASN A 72 0.80 24.08 28.11
N GLU A 73 1.43 24.71 27.12
CA GLU A 73 1.00 26.02 26.66
C GLU A 73 -0.44 25.96 26.14
N PHE A 74 -1.23 26.99 26.44
CA PHE A 74 -2.60 27.10 25.95
C PHE A 74 -2.61 27.49 24.45
N VAL A 75 -3.56 26.90 23.73
CA VAL A 75 -3.72 27.22 22.31
C VAL A 75 -4.59 28.46 22.11
N PRO A 76 -4.35 29.23 21.02
CA PRO A 76 -5.23 30.33 20.62
C PRO A 76 -6.64 29.85 20.27
N VAL A 77 -7.61 30.76 20.32
CA VAL A 77 -9.02 30.48 19.98
C VAL A 77 -9.17 29.95 18.54
N ASP A 78 -8.33 30.39 17.62
CA ASP A 78 -8.35 29.95 16.21
C ASP A 78 -8.13 28.44 16.06
N GLU A 79 -7.30 27.82 16.90
CA GLU A 79 -7.08 26.37 16.88
C GLU A 79 -8.35 25.61 17.31
N LEU A 80 -9.17 26.17 18.19
CA LEU A 80 -10.48 25.61 18.57
C LEU A 80 -11.49 25.69 17.42
N VAL A 81 -11.48 26.76 16.65
CA VAL A 81 -12.30 26.90 15.44
C VAL A 81 -11.89 25.84 14.40
N GLU A 82 -10.60 25.58 14.27
CA GLU A 82 -10.09 24.57 13.37
C GLU A 82 -10.57 23.16 13.76
N LEU A 83 -10.59 22.80 15.04
CA LEU A 83 -11.13 21.52 15.51
C LEU A 83 -12.60 21.33 15.10
N ARG A 84 -13.41 22.39 15.20
CA ARG A 84 -14.82 22.35 14.76
C ARG A 84 -14.94 22.13 13.25
N LYS A 85 -14.09 22.79 12.45
CA LYS A 85 -14.04 22.58 10.98
C LYS A 85 -13.69 21.13 10.64
N LEU A 86 -12.66 20.56 11.28
CA LEU A 86 -12.29 19.16 11.07
C LEU A 86 -13.43 18.18 11.37
N ALA A 87 -14.22 18.46 12.42
CA ALA A 87 -15.37 17.62 12.77
C ALA A 87 -16.54 17.80 11.79
N ALA A 88 -16.73 18.98 11.22
CA ALA A 88 -17.81 19.27 10.28
C ALA A 88 -17.67 18.51 8.95
N ASP A 89 -16.47 18.16 8.53
CA ASP A 89 -16.19 17.40 7.32
C ASP A 89 -16.55 15.89 7.45
N ILE A 90 -16.91 15.41 8.65
CA ILE A 90 -17.31 14.04 8.90
C ILE A 90 -18.82 13.91 8.64
N THR A 91 -19.18 13.08 7.66
CA THR A 91 -20.59 12.91 7.21
C THR A 91 -21.24 11.64 7.75
N ASP A 92 -20.47 10.61 8.07
CA ASP A 92 -21.00 9.39 8.69
C ASP A 92 -21.56 9.71 10.09
N PRO A 93 -22.83 9.35 10.40
CA PRO A 93 -23.50 9.76 11.63
C PRO A 93 -22.80 9.29 12.91
N ASP A 94 -22.31 8.05 12.93
CA ASP A 94 -21.68 7.47 14.11
C ASP A 94 -20.28 8.07 14.35
N LEU A 95 -19.52 8.30 13.28
CA LEU A 95 -18.25 9.00 13.36
C LEU A 95 -18.42 10.46 13.77
N GLN A 96 -19.47 11.12 13.27
CA GLN A 96 -19.81 12.49 13.64
C GLN A 96 -20.19 12.60 15.11
N GLU A 97 -21.00 11.67 15.63
CA GLU A 97 -21.35 11.63 17.05
C GLU A 97 -20.11 11.43 17.93
N SER A 98 -19.21 10.52 17.53
CA SER A 98 -17.93 10.30 18.21
C SER A 98 -17.06 11.57 18.23
N ALA A 99 -17.00 12.30 17.11
CA ALA A 99 -16.30 13.57 17.01
C ALA A 99 -16.93 14.66 17.89
N LYS A 100 -18.26 14.78 17.89
CA LYS A 100 -19.00 15.71 18.76
C LYS A 100 -18.74 15.42 20.24
N LYS A 101 -18.80 14.16 20.68
CA LYS A 101 -18.49 13.78 22.07
C LYS A 101 -17.08 14.22 22.48
N ARG A 102 -16.09 14.04 21.60
CA ARG A 102 -14.70 14.50 21.86
C ARG A 102 -14.60 16.02 21.99
N LEU A 103 -15.26 16.76 21.10
CA LEU A 103 -15.27 18.23 21.15
C LEU A 103 -16.03 18.75 22.37
N THR A 104 -17.14 18.15 22.73
CA THR A 104 -17.91 18.53 23.94
C THR A 104 -17.05 18.33 25.19
N ALA A 105 -16.32 17.22 25.30
CA ALA A 105 -15.41 16.99 26.44
C ALA A 105 -14.31 18.04 26.54
N LEU A 106 -13.84 18.59 25.41
CA LEU A 106 -12.89 19.70 25.40
C LEU A 106 -13.54 21.05 25.71
N ALA A 107 -14.79 21.26 25.30
CA ALA A 107 -15.52 22.51 25.51
C ALA A 107 -15.87 22.77 27.00
N PHE A 108 -15.88 21.74 27.83
CA PHE A 108 -16.02 21.91 29.29
C PHE A 108 -14.76 22.45 29.98
N LYS A 109 -13.65 22.61 29.25
CA LYS A 109 -12.42 23.20 29.76
C LYS A 109 -12.36 24.67 29.36
N ASP A 110 -12.00 25.52 30.30
CA ASP A 110 -11.84 26.97 30.04
C ASP A 110 -10.72 27.22 29.00
N ARG A 111 -9.69 26.40 29.02
CA ARG A 111 -8.55 26.46 28.12
C ARG A 111 -8.06 25.05 27.80
N ILE A 112 -7.57 24.83 26.58
CA ILE A 112 -6.92 23.59 26.20
C ILE A 112 -5.44 23.81 25.91
N THR A 113 -4.66 22.82 26.28
CA THR A 113 -3.21 22.79 26.03
C THR A 113 -2.92 22.36 24.59
N ARG A 114 -1.69 22.62 24.12
CA ARG A 114 -1.22 22.15 22.82
C ARG A 114 -1.22 20.63 22.71
N ALA A 115 -0.89 19.92 23.78
CA ALA A 115 -0.98 18.47 23.82
C ALA A 115 -2.42 18.00 23.57
N GLU A 116 -3.39 18.63 24.23
CA GLU A 116 -4.82 18.31 24.06
C GLU A 116 -5.32 18.64 22.66
N ASP A 117 -4.89 19.78 22.11
CA ASP A 117 -5.20 20.18 20.73
C ASP A 117 -4.66 19.17 19.71
N LEU A 118 -3.38 18.80 19.80
CA LEU A 118 -2.78 17.83 18.90
C LEU A 118 -3.40 16.43 19.02
N LYS A 119 -3.73 16.00 20.24
CA LYS A 119 -4.47 14.75 20.46
C LYS A 119 -5.88 14.82 19.84
N ALA A 120 -6.57 15.92 20.00
CA ALA A 120 -7.88 16.13 19.37
C ALA A 120 -7.79 16.14 17.85
N LYS A 121 -6.79 16.82 17.27
CA LYS A 121 -6.53 16.82 15.83
C LYS A 121 -6.21 15.42 15.32
N SER A 122 -5.39 14.65 16.04
CA SER A 122 -5.07 13.25 15.70
C SER A 122 -6.33 12.38 15.65
N PHE A 123 -7.19 12.54 16.65
CA PHE A 123 -8.47 11.84 16.70
C PHE A 123 -9.39 12.25 15.53
N LEU A 124 -9.58 13.55 15.29
CA LEU A 124 -10.50 14.04 14.26
C LEU A 124 -10.04 13.68 12.84
N VAL A 125 -8.75 13.81 12.52
CA VAL A 125 -8.25 13.40 11.19
C VAL A 125 -8.35 11.88 11.00
N SER A 126 -8.20 11.09 12.05
CA SER A 126 -8.42 9.63 11.98
C SER A 126 -9.89 9.30 11.69
N LYS A 127 -10.85 10.07 12.25
CA LYS A 127 -12.27 9.94 11.93
C LYS A 127 -12.59 10.41 10.49
N GLN A 128 -11.96 11.46 10.00
CA GLN A 128 -12.08 11.86 8.59
C GLN A 128 -11.56 10.77 7.64
N ILE A 129 -10.44 10.14 7.96
CA ILE A 129 -9.93 8.99 7.19
C ILE A 129 -10.93 7.85 7.20
N ALA A 130 -11.49 7.51 8.38
CA ALA A 130 -12.53 6.47 8.49
C ALA A 130 -13.74 6.79 7.62
N ASN A 131 -14.21 8.04 7.63
CA ASN A 131 -15.32 8.52 6.82
C ASN A 131 -15.07 8.33 5.31
N VAL A 132 -13.90 8.76 4.82
CA VAL A 132 -13.53 8.58 3.40
C VAL A 132 -13.41 7.10 3.06
N GLN A 133 -12.81 6.29 3.93
CA GLN A 133 -12.64 4.86 3.68
C GLN A 133 -13.99 4.12 3.71
N LEU A 134 -14.89 4.46 4.61
CA LEU A 134 -16.24 3.90 4.65
C LEU A 134 -17.02 4.23 3.37
N ASP A 135 -17.07 5.51 3.00
CA ASP A 135 -17.79 5.99 1.82
C ASP A 135 -17.31 5.26 0.55
N LYS A 136 -15.99 5.31 0.29
CA LYS A 136 -15.43 4.71 -0.93
C LYS A 136 -15.43 3.19 -0.95
N SER A 137 -15.27 2.55 0.21
CA SER A 137 -15.34 1.10 0.29
C SER A 137 -16.76 0.58 0.20
N THR A 138 -17.74 1.27 0.79
CA THR A 138 -19.16 0.85 0.73
C THR A 138 -19.68 0.91 -0.70
N GLU A 139 -19.46 2.03 -1.39
CA GLU A 139 -19.82 2.18 -2.80
C GLU A 139 -19.23 1.04 -3.65
N PHE A 140 -17.95 0.81 -3.50
CA PHE A 140 -17.21 -0.26 -4.22
C PHE A 140 -17.73 -1.66 -3.87
N TYR A 141 -18.00 -1.95 -2.61
CA TYR A 141 -18.49 -3.29 -2.21
C TYR A 141 -19.91 -3.56 -2.71
N ILE A 142 -20.78 -2.55 -2.79
CA ILE A 142 -22.10 -2.67 -3.39
C ILE A 142 -21.95 -3.11 -4.86
N ASP A 143 -21.10 -2.43 -5.62
CA ASP A 143 -20.86 -2.77 -7.03
C ASP A 143 -20.28 -4.19 -7.17
N VAL A 144 -19.32 -4.57 -6.31
CA VAL A 144 -18.74 -5.92 -6.29
C VAL A 144 -19.79 -6.98 -5.99
N ILE A 145 -20.69 -6.74 -5.02
CA ILE A 145 -21.76 -7.66 -4.67
C ILE A 145 -22.72 -7.86 -5.84
N HIS A 146 -23.21 -6.78 -6.44
CA HIS A 146 -24.15 -6.86 -7.55
C HIS A 146 -23.55 -7.50 -8.80
N ASP A 147 -22.36 -7.09 -9.20
CA ASP A 147 -21.63 -7.68 -10.33
C ASP A 147 -21.36 -9.17 -10.11
N SER A 148 -20.93 -9.55 -8.90
CA SER A 148 -20.60 -10.95 -8.60
C SER A 148 -21.84 -11.83 -8.53
N TYR A 149 -22.96 -11.33 -8.01
CA TYR A 149 -24.23 -12.04 -8.01
C TYR A 149 -24.72 -12.28 -9.45
N ARG A 150 -24.69 -11.23 -10.28
CA ARG A 150 -25.10 -11.30 -11.68
C ARG A 150 -24.26 -12.28 -12.48
N GLU A 151 -22.94 -12.20 -12.35
CA GLU A 151 -22.01 -13.10 -13.02
C GLU A 151 -22.21 -14.57 -12.61
N ALA A 152 -22.39 -14.85 -11.32
CA ALA A 152 -22.65 -16.19 -10.83
C ALA A 152 -24.03 -16.73 -11.22
N THR A 153 -25.03 -15.85 -11.36
CA THR A 153 -26.35 -16.20 -11.87
C THR A 153 -26.26 -16.60 -13.34
N VAL A 154 -25.56 -15.81 -14.17
CA VAL A 154 -25.33 -16.13 -15.59
C VAL A 154 -24.58 -17.46 -15.72
N GLU A 155 -23.54 -17.66 -14.92
CA GLU A 155 -22.78 -18.90 -14.89
C GLU A 155 -23.69 -20.10 -14.60
N ALA A 156 -24.49 -20.04 -13.53
CA ALA A 156 -25.37 -21.11 -13.13
C ALA A 156 -26.43 -21.42 -14.20
N VAL A 157 -27.10 -20.39 -14.72
CA VAL A 157 -28.15 -20.54 -15.73
C VAL A 157 -27.59 -21.18 -17.01
N VAL A 158 -26.48 -20.65 -17.56
CA VAL A 158 -25.93 -21.18 -18.82
C VAL A 158 -25.44 -22.61 -18.64
N GLN A 159 -24.75 -22.93 -17.51
CA GLN A 159 -24.31 -24.30 -17.23
C GLN A 159 -25.49 -25.26 -17.05
N GLN A 160 -26.59 -24.81 -16.40
CA GLN A 160 -27.83 -25.61 -16.27
C GLN A 160 -28.48 -25.87 -17.63
N ILE A 161 -28.53 -24.87 -18.52
CA ILE A 161 -29.00 -25.03 -19.90
C ILE A 161 -28.14 -26.06 -20.64
N GLU A 162 -26.82 -25.95 -20.54
CA GLU A 162 -25.89 -26.88 -21.19
C GLU A 162 -26.05 -28.31 -20.64
N GLN A 163 -26.25 -28.45 -19.34
CA GLN A 163 -26.51 -29.73 -18.71
C GLN A 163 -27.83 -30.33 -19.19
N ALA A 164 -28.92 -29.54 -19.15
CA ALA A 164 -30.23 -29.97 -19.62
C ALA A 164 -30.19 -30.43 -21.09
N LYS A 165 -29.46 -29.68 -21.95
CA LYS A 165 -29.23 -30.14 -23.35
C LYS A 165 -28.47 -31.44 -23.45
N SER A 166 -27.50 -31.69 -22.54
CA SER A 166 -26.73 -32.92 -22.50
C SER A 166 -27.51 -34.13 -22.00
N ASP A 167 -28.40 -33.87 -21.06
CA ASP A 167 -29.20 -34.91 -20.40
C ASP A 167 -30.53 -35.16 -21.13
N SER A 168 -30.83 -34.35 -22.17
CA SER A 168 -32.01 -34.58 -23.02
C SER A 168 -31.92 -35.96 -23.66
N ILE A 169 -32.86 -36.81 -23.31
CA ILE A 169 -32.99 -38.13 -23.90
C ILE A 169 -33.45 -37.94 -25.36
N ILE A 170 -32.61 -38.39 -26.28
CA ILE A 170 -32.92 -38.41 -27.71
C ILE A 170 -33.32 -39.80 -28.08
N ASN A 171 -34.57 -39.97 -28.47
CA ASN A 171 -35.00 -41.22 -29.06
C ASN A 171 -34.58 -41.21 -30.52
N VAL A 172 -33.86 -42.24 -30.91
CA VAL A 172 -33.43 -42.45 -32.27
C VAL A 172 -34.20 -43.62 -32.87
N TRP A 173 -34.84 -43.36 -33.98
CA TRP A 173 -35.51 -44.40 -34.76
C TRP A 173 -34.48 -45.08 -35.68
N ASP A 174 -34.28 -46.39 -35.48
CA ASP A 174 -33.33 -47.20 -36.29
C ASP A 174 -33.98 -47.87 -37.50
N GLY A 175 -35.24 -47.57 -37.78
CA GLY A 175 -36.06 -48.17 -38.83
C GLY A 175 -37.00 -49.29 -38.29
N GLN A 176 -36.80 -49.72 -37.05
CA GLN A 176 -37.65 -50.78 -36.45
C GLN A 176 -38.08 -50.43 -35.01
N LYS A 177 -37.28 -49.75 -34.24
CA LYS A 177 -37.55 -49.36 -32.86
C LYS A 177 -36.85 -48.08 -32.46
N TYR A 178 -37.33 -47.47 -31.39
CA TYR A 178 -36.64 -46.36 -30.75
C TYR A 178 -35.52 -46.87 -29.82
N ASP A 179 -34.33 -46.37 -30.00
CA ASP A 179 -33.20 -46.65 -29.12
C ASP A 179 -33.09 -45.52 -28.07
N SER A 180 -33.54 -45.84 -26.85
CA SER A 180 -33.50 -44.91 -25.71
C SER A 180 -32.11 -44.78 -25.07
N LYS A 181 -31.09 -45.43 -25.60
CA LYS A 181 -29.71 -45.44 -25.04
C LYS A 181 -28.80 -44.38 -25.67
N ILE A 182 -29.28 -43.59 -26.60
CA ILE A 182 -28.49 -42.52 -27.19
C ILE A 182 -28.57 -41.28 -26.30
N GLU A 183 -27.48 -41.05 -25.60
CA GLU A 183 -27.41 -40.05 -24.53
C GLU A 183 -27.24 -38.60 -25.01
N ASN A 184 -27.00 -38.33 -26.28
CA ASN A 184 -26.88 -36.97 -26.78
C ASN A 184 -26.99 -36.82 -28.30
N PHE A 185 -27.31 -35.60 -28.76
CA PHE A 185 -27.50 -35.21 -30.14
C PHE A 185 -26.28 -35.56 -31.02
N LYS A 186 -25.09 -35.50 -30.48
CA LYS A 186 -23.85 -35.73 -31.19
C LYS A 186 -23.69 -37.21 -31.60
N GLN A 187 -23.98 -38.13 -30.68
CA GLN A 187 -23.92 -39.55 -30.98
C GLN A 187 -24.94 -39.97 -32.01
N ALA A 188 -26.15 -39.40 -31.97
CA ALA A 188 -27.18 -39.67 -32.98
C ALA A 188 -26.77 -39.15 -34.35
N LYS A 189 -26.23 -37.95 -34.44
CA LYS A 189 -25.72 -37.35 -35.67
C LYS A 189 -24.52 -38.13 -36.22
N GLU A 190 -23.60 -38.55 -35.39
CA GLU A 190 -22.44 -39.37 -35.80
C GLU A 190 -22.85 -40.75 -36.37
N ARG A 191 -24.01 -41.28 -35.93
CA ARG A 191 -24.58 -42.53 -36.44
C ARG A 191 -25.47 -42.37 -37.68
N GLY A 192 -25.72 -41.14 -38.10
CA GLY A 192 -26.53 -40.84 -39.28
C GLY A 192 -28.00 -41.26 -39.16
N VAL A 193 -28.56 -41.32 -37.96
CA VAL A 193 -29.91 -41.83 -37.69
C VAL A 193 -30.91 -40.69 -37.60
N PRO A 194 -32.16 -40.82 -38.09
CA PRO A 194 -33.21 -39.82 -37.89
C PRO A 194 -33.42 -39.55 -36.41
N ILE A 195 -33.44 -38.26 -36.06
CA ILE A 195 -33.47 -37.83 -34.65
C ILE A 195 -34.82 -37.18 -34.36
N GLU A 196 -35.57 -37.77 -33.44
CA GLU A 196 -36.70 -37.12 -32.79
C GLU A 196 -36.29 -36.67 -31.39
N VAL A 197 -36.42 -35.38 -31.11
CA VAL A 197 -36.12 -34.79 -29.79
C VAL A 197 -37.28 -35.14 -28.87
N TRP A 198 -37.00 -36.06 -27.94
CA TRP A 198 -37.96 -36.40 -26.89
C TRP A 198 -37.61 -35.63 -25.60
N ASN A 199 -38.64 -35.07 -24.99
CA ASN A 199 -38.60 -34.48 -23.68
C ASN A 199 -37.81 -33.13 -23.61
N ASP A 200 -38.28 -32.20 -24.37
CA ASP A 200 -37.94 -30.81 -24.27
C ASP A 200 -38.47 -30.15 -22.96
N LYS A 201 -39.22 -30.92 -22.15
CA LYS A 201 -39.95 -30.41 -20.99
C LYS A 201 -39.04 -29.82 -19.92
N ASN A 202 -37.96 -30.49 -19.58
CA ASN A 202 -37.00 -30.00 -18.59
C ASN A 202 -36.22 -28.77 -19.09
N TYR A 203 -36.06 -28.62 -20.40
CA TYR A 203 -35.40 -27.49 -21.01
C TYR A 203 -36.33 -26.27 -21.12
N ARG A 204 -37.63 -26.49 -21.38
CA ARG A 204 -38.63 -25.42 -21.53
C ARG A 204 -39.17 -24.92 -20.19
N ASP A 205 -39.25 -25.78 -19.19
CA ASP A 205 -39.74 -25.45 -17.86
C ASP A 205 -38.72 -24.82 -16.92
N THR A 206 -37.45 -24.68 -17.37
CA THR A 206 -36.42 -24.02 -16.55
C THR A 206 -36.67 -22.52 -16.54
N ASN A 207 -36.95 -21.97 -15.36
CA ASN A 207 -37.13 -20.54 -15.17
C ASN A 207 -35.75 -19.84 -15.27
N TYR A 208 -35.49 -19.23 -16.44
CA TYR A 208 -34.26 -18.48 -16.72
C TYR A 208 -34.34 -17.00 -16.34
N GLU A 209 -35.30 -16.59 -15.51
CA GLU A 209 -35.40 -15.22 -15.03
C GLU A 209 -34.12 -14.79 -14.30
N PHE A 210 -33.56 -13.70 -14.75
CA PHE A 210 -32.46 -13.01 -14.07
C PHE A 210 -33.07 -12.06 -13.04
N LYS A 211 -33.10 -12.49 -11.77
CA LYS A 211 -33.50 -11.63 -10.66
C LYS A 211 -32.30 -10.84 -10.16
N GLU A 212 -32.52 -9.55 -9.98
CA GLU A 212 -31.52 -8.73 -9.31
C GLU A 212 -31.46 -9.07 -7.81
N LEU A 213 -30.29 -8.88 -7.21
CA LEU A 213 -30.13 -9.06 -5.77
C LEU A 213 -30.89 -7.96 -5.04
N SER A 214 -31.76 -8.32 -4.10
CA SER A 214 -32.52 -7.34 -3.34
C SER A 214 -31.62 -6.50 -2.43
N THR A 215 -31.99 -5.22 -2.24
CA THR A 215 -31.30 -4.29 -1.34
C THR A 215 -31.12 -4.86 0.08
N LYS A 216 -32.11 -5.61 0.57
CA LYS A 216 -32.03 -6.30 1.86
C LYS A 216 -30.87 -7.29 1.91
N TYR A 217 -30.68 -8.07 0.86
CA TYR A 217 -29.60 -9.06 0.78
C TYR A 217 -28.23 -8.39 0.63
N THR A 218 -28.13 -7.35 -0.18
CA THR A 218 -26.92 -6.53 -0.30
C THR A 218 -26.51 -6.01 1.07
N LYS A 219 -27.45 -5.45 1.83
CA LYS A 219 -27.20 -5.02 3.20
C LYS A 219 -26.77 -6.15 4.12
N ASN A 220 -27.41 -7.32 4.04
CA ASN A 220 -27.02 -8.47 4.85
C ASN A 220 -25.59 -8.94 4.56
N ILE A 221 -25.14 -8.88 3.30
CA ILE A 221 -23.74 -9.22 2.94
C ILE A 221 -22.78 -8.16 3.51
N LEU A 222 -23.11 -6.87 3.37
CA LEU A 222 -22.28 -5.78 3.91
C LEU A 222 -22.17 -5.85 5.44
N ASP A 223 -23.26 -6.16 6.13
CA ASP A 223 -23.30 -6.23 7.59
C ASP A 223 -22.80 -7.57 8.14
N SER A 224 -22.51 -8.55 7.27
CA SER A 224 -22.12 -9.89 7.69
C SER A 224 -20.82 -9.87 8.51
N HIS A 225 -20.82 -10.65 9.59
CA HIS A 225 -19.68 -10.79 10.49
C HIS A 225 -18.88 -12.04 10.13
N TRP A 226 -17.69 -11.86 9.63
CA TRP A 226 -16.73 -12.93 9.48
C TRP A 226 -15.47 -12.61 10.29
N HIS A 227 -14.85 -13.60 10.91
CA HIS A 227 -13.80 -13.36 11.91
C HIS A 227 -14.20 -12.32 12.99
N GLY A 228 -15.45 -12.41 13.45
CA GLY A 228 -15.96 -11.65 14.61
C GLY A 228 -16.31 -10.19 14.36
N SER A 229 -16.23 -9.67 13.13
CA SER A 229 -16.56 -8.27 12.84
C SER A 229 -16.94 -8.07 11.38
N ASN A 230 -17.63 -6.98 11.06
CA ASN A 230 -17.87 -6.52 9.69
C ASN A 230 -16.81 -5.50 9.26
N TYR A 231 -16.80 -5.12 7.98
CA TYR A 231 -15.81 -4.22 7.40
C TYR A 231 -15.81 -2.82 8.05
N SER A 232 -16.99 -2.26 8.37
CA SER A 232 -17.08 -0.91 8.95
C SER A 232 -16.46 -0.85 10.34
N LYS A 233 -16.75 -1.82 11.20
CA LYS A 233 -16.15 -1.94 12.53
C LYS A 233 -14.62 -2.14 12.46
N ARG A 234 -14.13 -2.84 11.43
CA ARG A 234 -12.67 -2.98 11.21
C ARG A 234 -12.03 -1.66 10.82
N ILE A 235 -12.66 -0.89 9.92
CA ILE A 235 -12.20 0.45 9.55
C ILE A 235 -12.12 1.34 10.80
N TRP A 236 -13.15 1.32 11.64
CA TRP A 236 -13.18 2.11 12.87
C TRP A 236 -12.05 1.72 13.83
N LYS A 237 -11.90 0.42 14.07
CA LYS A 237 -10.84 -0.10 14.95
C LYS A 237 -9.44 0.27 14.46
N ASP A 238 -9.20 0.17 13.17
CA ASP A 238 -7.90 0.46 12.58
C ASP A 238 -7.56 1.96 12.64
N THR A 239 -8.53 2.82 12.33
CA THR A 239 -8.35 4.28 12.41
C THR A 239 -8.31 4.79 13.85
N GLU A 240 -9.04 4.16 14.76
CA GLU A 240 -8.93 4.45 16.20
C GLU A 240 -7.58 4.02 16.77
N THR A 241 -7.04 2.91 16.30
CA THR A 241 -5.69 2.47 16.65
C THR A 241 -4.64 3.48 16.17
N LEU A 242 -4.81 4.06 14.96
CA LEU A 242 -3.96 5.14 14.48
C LEU A 242 -4.08 6.38 15.39
N ALA A 243 -5.32 6.79 15.72
CA ALA A 243 -5.55 7.94 16.60
C ALA A 243 -4.83 7.78 17.94
N LYS A 244 -5.00 6.62 18.60
CA LYS A 244 -4.34 6.32 19.89
C LYS A 244 -2.82 6.41 19.81
N ARG A 245 -2.20 5.82 18.78
CA ARG A 245 -0.74 5.88 18.59
C ARG A 245 -0.23 7.30 18.36
N LEU A 246 -0.99 8.10 17.62
CA LEU A 246 -0.66 9.50 17.41
C LEU A 246 -0.86 10.33 18.70
N GLU A 247 -1.90 10.01 19.50
CA GLU A 247 -2.10 10.64 20.81
C GLU A 247 -0.98 10.30 21.80
N GLU A 248 -0.51 9.05 21.79
CA GLU A 248 0.63 8.58 22.60
C GLU A 248 1.93 9.30 22.24
N LEU A 249 2.12 9.66 20.97
CA LEU A 249 3.28 10.43 20.52
C LEU A 249 3.34 11.83 21.15
N PHE A 250 2.17 12.47 21.37
CA PHE A 250 2.10 13.82 21.94
C PHE A 250 2.02 13.81 23.48
N THR A 251 2.99 13.13 24.09
CA THR A 251 3.20 13.09 25.55
C THR A 251 4.61 13.56 25.88
N VAL A 252 4.83 13.97 27.12
CA VAL A 252 6.16 14.41 27.57
C VAL A 252 7.18 13.29 27.40
N GLU A 253 6.82 12.07 27.81
CA GLU A 253 7.70 10.90 27.75
C GLU A 253 8.11 10.56 26.31
N SER A 254 7.17 10.64 25.36
CA SER A 254 7.45 10.30 23.96
C SER A 254 8.22 11.38 23.22
N MET A 255 8.03 12.65 23.58
CA MET A 255 8.63 13.78 22.88
C MET A 255 9.96 14.25 23.48
N THR A 256 10.27 13.90 24.73
CA THR A 256 11.54 14.26 25.34
C THR A 256 12.72 13.68 24.57
N GLY A 257 13.67 14.51 24.19
CA GLY A 257 14.83 14.15 23.40
C GLY A 257 14.57 13.95 21.91
N MET A 258 13.30 14.03 21.46
CA MET A 258 12.92 13.82 20.06
C MET A 258 13.16 15.11 19.27
N SER A 259 13.84 15.02 18.14
CA SER A 259 13.97 16.11 17.19
C SER A 259 12.68 16.30 16.38
N GLU A 260 12.52 17.47 15.75
CA GLU A 260 11.41 17.71 14.82
C GLU A 260 11.35 16.65 13.71
N PHE A 261 12.50 16.32 13.16
CA PHE A 261 12.63 15.30 12.12
C PHE A 261 12.17 13.91 12.61
N GLU A 262 12.55 13.53 13.81
CA GLU A 262 12.17 12.27 14.46
C GLU A 262 10.68 12.18 14.68
N MET A 263 10.09 13.26 15.12
CA MET A 263 8.64 13.33 15.28
C MET A 263 7.92 13.21 13.92
N ALA A 264 8.34 13.99 12.92
CA ALA A 264 7.75 13.93 11.58
C ALA A 264 7.84 12.51 10.99
N LYS A 265 8.96 11.82 11.20
CA LYS A 265 9.18 10.46 10.77
C LYS A 265 8.34 9.44 11.54
N THR A 266 8.20 9.61 12.84
CA THR A 266 7.34 8.73 13.65
C THR A 266 5.88 8.86 13.22
N ILE A 267 5.40 10.08 12.97
CA ILE A 267 4.08 10.31 12.38
C ILE A 267 3.98 9.57 11.04
N ALA A 268 4.92 9.76 10.13
CA ALA A 268 4.92 9.11 8.82
C ALA A 268 4.87 7.57 8.92
N LYS A 269 5.63 6.99 9.84
CA LYS A 269 5.66 5.53 10.09
C LYS A 269 4.29 4.99 10.53
N GLU A 270 3.59 5.69 11.43
CA GLU A 270 2.27 5.26 11.88
C GLU A 270 1.23 5.35 10.75
N PHE A 271 1.30 6.40 9.92
CA PHE A 271 0.46 6.52 8.73
C PHE A 271 0.75 5.44 7.69
N ASP A 272 2.02 5.14 7.38
CA ASP A 272 2.41 4.08 6.42
C ASP A 272 1.93 2.70 6.87
N ARG A 273 2.01 2.43 8.17
CA ARG A 273 1.50 1.19 8.77
C ARG A 273 -0.01 1.08 8.57
N SER A 274 -0.75 2.15 8.84
CA SER A 274 -2.21 2.18 8.71
C SER A 274 -2.68 2.11 7.25
N ILE A 275 -1.96 2.74 6.32
CA ILE A 275 -2.19 2.58 4.87
C ILE A 275 -2.08 1.11 4.46
N GLY A 276 -1.05 0.39 4.92
CA GLY A 276 -0.89 -1.04 4.63
C GLY A 276 -2.05 -1.90 5.17
N VAL A 277 -2.59 -1.54 6.34
CA VAL A 277 -3.77 -2.21 6.91
C VAL A 277 -5.02 -1.91 6.09
N ALA A 278 -5.24 -0.65 5.71
CA ALA A 278 -6.39 -0.24 4.90
C ALA A 278 -6.41 -0.93 3.53
N GLN A 279 -5.28 -0.99 2.82
CA GLN A 279 -5.16 -1.70 1.54
C GLN A 279 -5.49 -3.18 1.67
N ARG A 280 -4.94 -3.83 2.71
CA ARG A 280 -5.25 -5.23 3.00
C ARG A 280 -6.74 -5.45 3.26
N LEU A 281 -7.36 -4.56 4.02
CA LEU A 281 -8.78 -4.63 4.35
C LEU A 281 -9.64 -4.49 3.08
N ILE A 282 -9.42 -3.45 2.29
CA ILE A 282 -10.18 -3.20 1.05
C ILE A 282 -10.20 -4.45 0.16
N ARG A 283 -9.06 -5.07 -0.13
CA ARG A 283 -8.99 -6.24 -1.01
C ARG A 283 -9.57 -7.51 -0.39
N THR A 284 -9.33 -7.72 0.91
CA THR A 284 -9.83 -8.93 1.58
C THR A 284 -11.34 -8.90 1.72
N GLU A 285 -11.92 -7.74 2.06
CA GLU A 285 -13.35 -7.58 2.14
C GLU A 285 -14.01 -7.65 0.75
N ALA A 286 -13.41 -7.08 -0.30
CA ALA A 286 -13.92 -7.21 -1.66
C ALA A 286 -14.00 -8.68 -2.10
N ASN A 287 -12.97 -9.47 -1.83
CA ASN A 287 -13.00 -10.91 -2.10
C ASN A 287 -14.11 -11.61 -1.30
N TYR A 288 -14.26 -11.27 -0.01
CA TYR A 288 -15.34 -11.81 0.82
C TYR A 288 -16.72 -11.46 0.25
N MET A 289 -16.98 -10.18 -0.04
CA MET A 289 -18.25 -9.69 -0.57
C MET A 289 -18.61 -10.38 -1.91
N ALA A 290 -17.63 -10.47 -2.83
CA ALA A 290 -17.82 -11.14 -4.12
C ALA A 290 -18.20 -12.62 -3.94
N ASN A 291 -17.52 -13.32 -3.05
CA ASN A 291 -17.79 -14.74 -2.82
C ASN A 291 -19.13 -14.95 -2.10
N GLN A 292 -19.53 -14.11 -1.14
CA GLN A 292 -20.87 -14.20 -0.54
C GLN A 292 -21.98 -13.98 -1.56
N ALA A 293 -21.81 -13.03 -2.46
CA ALA A 293 -22.76 -12.77 -3.53
C ALA A 293 -22.87 -13.97 -4.49
N LYS A 294 -21.75 -14.58 -4.89
CA LYS A 294 -21.72 -15.81 -5.70
C LYS A 294 -22.43 -16.97 -5.00
N LEU A 295 -22.12 -17.18 -3.72
CA LEU A 295 -22.71 -18.24 -2.92
C LEU A 295 -24.26 -18.10 -2.85
N LYS A 296 -24.73 -16.84 -2.70
CA LYS A 296 -26.17 -16.54 -2.75
C LYS A 296 -26.78 -16.89 -4.11
N ALA A 297 -26.15 -16.47 -5.22
CA ALA A 297 -26.62 -16.78 -6.57
C ALA A 297 -26.71 -18.30 -6.81
N TRP A 298 -25.71 -19.05 -6.37
CA TRP A 298 -25.72 -20.50 -6.50
C TRP A 298 -26.79 -21.18 -5.67
N ARG A 299 -27.02 -20.72 -4.44
CA ARG A 299 -28.12 -21.23 -3.61
C ARG A 299 -29.49 -20.94 -4.23
N ASP A 300 -29.67 -19.73 -4.80
CA ASP A 300 -30.92 -19.33 -5.47
C ASP A 300 -31.18 -20.17 -6.72
N ARG A 301 -30.12 -20.72 -7.34
CA ARG A 301 -30.18 -21.50 -8.57
C ARG A 301 -30.01 -23.00 -8.36
N GLY A 302 -29.90 -23.48 -7.12
CA GLY A 302 -29.76 -24.89 -6.83
C GLY A 302 -28.45 -25.51 -7.31
N VAL A 303 -27.37 -24.73 -7.42
CA VAL A 303 -26.03 -25.28 -7.68
C VAL A 303 -25.59 -26.06 -6.46
N GLU A 304 -25.28 -27.34 -6.66
CA GLU A 304 -24.92 -28.24 -5.56
C GLU A 304 -23.44 -28.16 -5.15
N LYS A 305 -22.54 -27.96 -6.11
CA LYS A 305 -21.10 -28.04 -5.89
C LYS A 305 -20.36 -26.86 -6.51
N TYR A 306 -19.21 -26.56 -5.94
CA TYR A 306 -18.25 -25.61 -6.52
C TYR A 306 -16.83 -26.18 -6.48
N ILE A 307 -15.98 -25.68 -7.36
CA ILE A 307 -14.55 -25.98 -7.44
C ILE A 307 -13.75 -24.73 -7.06
N LEU A 308 -12.69 -24.92 -6.29
CA LEU A 308 -11.74 -23.86 -5.96
C LEU A 308 -10.66 -23.74 -7.03
N VAL A 309 -10.37 -22.50 -7.42
CA VAL A 309 -9.37 -22.18 -8.43
C VAL A 309 -8.43 -21.12 -7.88
N ALA A 310 -7.20 -21.53 -7.58
CA ALA A 310 -6.14 -20.60 -7.16
C ALA A 310 -5.51 -19.90 -8.36
N VAL A 311 -4.98 -18.70 -8.14
CA VAL A 311 -4.19 -18.01 -9.15
C VAL A 311 -2.85 -18.72 -9.34
N LEU A 312 -2.47 -19.00 -10.59
CA LEU A 312 -1.22 -19.66 -10.92
C LEU A 312 -0.08 -18.64 -11.02
N ASP A 313 0.44 -18.23 -9.88
CA ASP A 313 1.62 -17.37 -9.79
C ASP A 313 2.46 -17.66 -8.53
N LEU A 314 3.68 -17.15 -8.50
CA LEU A 314 4.62 -17.37 -7.39
C LEU A 314 4.25 -16.61 -6.09
N ARG A 315 3.18 -15.79 -6.09
CA ARG A 315 2.65 -15.12 -4.89
C ARG A 315 1.55 -15.90 -4.21
N THR A 316 1.05 -16.95 -4.83
CA THR A 316 -0.03 -17.76 -4.28
C THR A 316 0.43 -18.46 -2.99
N SER A 317 -0.35 -18.28 -1.92
CA SER A 317 -0.04 -18.81 -0.60
C SER A 317 -0.09 -20.34 -0.58
N LYS A 318 0.65 -20.97 0.34
CA LYS A 318 0.60 -22.43 0.53
C LYS A 318 -0.82 -22.93 0.79
N ILE A 319 -1.63 -22.18 1.55
CA ILE A 319 -3.03 -22.50 1.80
C ILE A 319 -3.83 -22.60 0.49
N CYS A 320 -3.71 -21.61 -0.39
CA CYS A 320 -4.41 -21.62 -1.67
C CYS A 320 -3.87 -22.68 -2.63
N GLN A 321 -2.56 -22.96 -2.61
CA GLN A 321 -1.95 -24.02 -3.40
C GLN A 321 -2.57 -25.40 -3.08
N THR A 322 -2.77 -25.69 -1.79
CA THR A 322 -3.34 -26.99 -1.34
C THR A 322 -4.84 -27.10 -1.54
N LYS A 323 -5.53 -25.98 -1.75
CA LYS A 323 -6.98 -25.94 -1.99
C LYS A 323 -7.35 -25.90 -3.47
N ASP A 324 -6.40 -25.63 -4.35
CA ASP A 324 -6.63 -25.55 -5.79
C ASP A 324 -7.16 -26.87 -6.35
N GLY A 325 -8.22 -26.82 -7.13
CA GLY A 325 -8.89 -27.98 -7.72
C GLY A 325 -9.79 -28.77 -6.77
N LYS A 326 -9.90 -28.41 -5.47
CA LYS A 326 -10.80 -29.10 -4.55
C LYS A 326 -12.26 -28.72 -4.83
N ILE A 327 -13.12 -29.73 -4.73
CA ILE A 327 -14.56 -29.61 -4.95
C ILE A 327 -15.27 -29.77 -3.60
N TYR A 328 -16.22 -28.89 -3.33
CA TYR A 328 -17.04 -28.90 -2.11
C TYR A 328 -18.52 -28.73 -2.44
N LEU A 329 -19.38 -29.11 -1.52
CA LEU A 329 -20.81 -28.80 -1.59
C LEU A 329 -21.05 -27.31 -1.27
N VAL A 330 -22.00 -26.69 -1.97
CA VAL A 330 -22.45 -25.32 -1.69
C VAL A 330 -23.07 -25.22 -0.30
N ALA A 331 -23.69 -26.31 0.19
CA ALA A 331 -24.22 -26.40 1.54
C ALA A 331 -23.13 -26.31 2.62
N ASP A 332 -21.93 -26.84 2.33
CA ASP A 332 -20.80 -26.91 3.26
C ASP A 332 -19.82 -25.73 3.09
N ALA A 333 -20.25 -24.67 2.40
CA ALA A 333 -19.42 -23.49 2.17
C ALA A 333 -19.24 -22.68 3.46
N VAL A 334 -18.03 -22.71 4.03
CA VAL A 334 -17.68 -22.03 5.28
C VAL A 334 -16.42 -21.19 5.07
N VAL A 335 -16.53 -19.90 5.40
CA VAL A 335 -15.38 -18.97 5.45
C VAL A 335 -14.77 -19.02 6.84
N ASN A 336 -13.72 -19.78 7.03
CA ASN A 336 -13.01 -19.95 8.30
C ASN A 336 -11.48 -20.00 8.10
N GLY A 337 -10.93 -19.02 7.41
CA GLY A 337 -9.49 -18.97 7.16
C GLY A 337 -8.98 -20.25 6.49
N ALA A 338 -7.83 -20.74 6.93
CA ALA A 338 -7.18 -21.94 6.36
C ALA A 338 -8.04 -23.21 6.49
N GLU A 339 -8.85 -23.32 7.54
CA GLU A 339 -9.72 -24.47 7.81
C GLU A 339 -11.02 -24.41 7.02
N GLY A 340 -11.41 -23.23 6.52
CA GLY A 340 -12.63 -23.04 5.74
C GLY A 340 -12.63 -23.81 4.43
N THR A 341 -13.80 -24.04 3.89
CA THR A 341 -14.02 -24.65 2.57
C THR A 341 -14.23 -23.61 1.48
N TYR A 342 -14.52 -22.36 1.85
CA TYR A 342 -14.90 -21.27 0.95
C TYR A 342 -14.04 -20.02 1.16
N PRO A 343 -13.61 -19.29 0.08
CA PRO A 343 -12.73 -18.14 0.21
C PRO A 343 -13.46 -16.91 0.81
N PRO A 344 -12.68 -15.97 1.43
CA PRO A 344 -11.23 -15.90 1.49
C PRO A 344 -10.60 -16.79 2.58
N PHE A 345 -9.45 -17.38 2.29
CA PHE A 345 -8.72 -18.25 3.22
C PHE A 345 -7.66 -17.53 4.06
N HIS A 346 -7.28 -16.34 3.66
CA HIS A 346 -6.28 -15.50 4.32
C HIS A 346 -6.40 -14.05 3.82
N PRO A 347 -5.81 -13.07 4.50
CA PRO A 347 -5.67 -11.72 3.95
C PRO A 347 -5.01 -11.73 2.56
N TRP A 348 -5.48 -10.87 1.65
CA TRP A 348 -5.03 -10.83 0.25
C TRP A 348 -5.34 -12.11 -0.55
N CYS A 349 -6.32 -12.88 -0.15
CA CYS A 349 -6.72 -14.08 -0.87
C CYS A 349 -7.22 -13.73 -2.28
N ARG A 350 -6.75 -14.49 -3.28
CA ARG A 350 -7.14 -14.34 -4.70
C ARG A 350 -7.73 -15.63 -5.27
N THR A 351 -7.98 -16.63 -4.41
CA THR A 351 -8.66 -17.85 -4.81
C THR A 351 -10.11 -17.55 -5.11
N ILE A 352 -10.59 -18.04 -6.23
CA ILE A 352 -11.98 -17.94 -6.66
C ILE A 352 -12.69 -19.27 -6.51
N ALA A 353 -14.01 -19.23 -6.36
CA ALA A 353 -14.89 -20.36 -6.47
C ALA A 353 -15.69 -20.25 -7.77
N VAL A 354 -15.88 -21.37 -8.46
CA VAL A 354 -16.59 -21.50 -9.73
C VAL A 354 -17.60 -22.66 -9.58
N ALA A 355 -18.80 -22.52 -10.11
CA ALA A 355 -19.81 -23.57 -10.06
C ALA A 355 -19.30 -24.86 -10.71
N PHE A 356 -19.54 -25.99 -10.05
CA PHE A 356 -19.13 -27.30 -10.55
C PHE A 356 -20.35 -28.16 -10.87
N LEU A 357 -20.59 -28.37 -12.15
CA LEU A 357 -21.71 -29.14 -12.70
C LEU A 357 -21.24 -30.46 -13.34
N GLY A 358 -20.30 -31.13 -12.68
CA GLY A 358 -19.81 -32.44 -13.11
C GLY A 358 -18.51 -32.41 -13.94
N LYS A 359 -18.15 -33.52 -14.56
CA LYS A 359 -16.87 -33.73 -15.26
C LYS A 359 -16.61 -32.72 -16.40
N ARG A 360 -17.66 -32.12 -16.94
CA ARG A 360 -17.55 -31.07 -17.96
C ARG A 360 -16.83 -29.82 -17.44
N SER A 361 -17.05 -29.44 -16.18
CA SER A 361 -16.38 -28.30 -15.54
C SER A 361 -14.86 -28.48 -15.43
N LEU A 362 -14.34 -29.68 -15.64
CA LEU A 362 -12.91 -30.00 -15.66
C LEU A 362 -12.29 -30.05 -17.07
N ARG A 363 -13.09 -29.87 -18.11
CA ARG A 363 -12.60 -29.84 -19.49
C ARG A 363 -12.10 -28.45 -19.85
N GLY A 364 -11.12 -28.38 -20.76
CA GLY A 364 -10.57 -27.13 -21.26
C GLY A 364 -9.21 -26.79 -20.65
N LYS A 365 -8.80 -25.53 -20.80
CA LYS A 365 -7.46 -25.05 -20.44
C LYS A 365 -7.53 -23.84 -19.51
N ARG A 366 -6.67 -23.80 -18.50
CA ARG A 366 -6.40 -22.62 -17.67
C ARG A 366 -5.22 -21.86 -18.23
N THR A 367 -5.32 -20.55 -18.19
CA THR A 367 -4.22 -19.69 -18.59
C THR A 367 -3.39 -19.31 -17.36
N ALA A 368 -2.08 -19.41 -17.47
CA ALA A 368 -1.10 -18.94 -16.52
C ALA A 368 -0.03 -18.14 -17.25
N ASN A 369 0.73 -17.37 -16.53
CA ASN A 369 1.96 -16.79 -17.06
C ASN A 369 3.15 -17.60 -16.54
N ASP A 370 4.09 -17.86 -17.44
CA ASP A 370 5.41 -18.34 -17.04
C ASP A 370 6.11 -17.15 -16.35
N PRO A 371 6.40 -17.25 -15.04
CA PRO A 371 6.87 -16.12 -14.26
C PRO A 371 8.31 -15.70 -14.62
N ILE A 372 9.06 -16.55 -15.33
CA ILE A 372 10.46 -16.31 -15.71
C ILE A 372 10.55 -15.72 -17.12
N SER A 373 9.90 -16.38 -18.10
CA SER A 373 9.91 -15.89 -19.48
C SER A 373 8.88 -14.79 -19.76
N GLY A 374 7.91 -14.57 -18.87
CA GLY A 374 6.79 -13.65 -19.08
C GLY A 374 5.77 -14.11 -20.14
N LYS A 375 5.98 -15.27 -20.78
CA LYS A 375 5.09 -15.79 -21.80
C LYS A 375 3.85 -16.44 -21.18
N THR A 376 2.73 -16.33 -21.89
CA THR A 376 1.52 -17.04 -21.53
C THR A 376 1.72 -18.54 -21.70
N MET A 377 1.35 -19.30 -20.69
CA MET A 377 1.28 -20.76 -20.76
C MET A 377 -0.13 -21.24 -20.44
N THR A 378 -0.49 -22.38 -20.99
CA THR A 378 -1.78 -23.02 -20.73
C THR A 378 -1.56 -24.38 -20.11
N ILE A 379 -2.35 -24.70 -19.08
CA ILE A 379 -2.42 -26.03 -18.49
C ILE A 379 -3.84 -26.57 -18.66
N GLN A 380 -4.01 -27.88 -18.53
CA GLN A 380 -5.34 -28.47 -18.53
C GLN A 380 -6.12 -27.97 -17.30
N GLN A 381 -7.42 -27.81 -17.44
CA GLN A 381 -8.25 -27.29 -16.34
C GLN A 381 -8.25 -28.18 -15.09
N ARG A 382 -8.09 -29.47 -15.25
CA ARG A 382 -7.96 -30.47 -14.18
C ARG A 382 -6.62 -30.41 -13.44
N GLU A 383 -5.62 -29.75 -14.02
CA GLU A 383 -4.29 -29.62 -13.41
C GLU A 383 -4.32 -28.54 -12.33
N THR A 384 -3.67 -28.83 -11.23
CA THR A 384 -3.62 -27.98 -10.04
C THR A 384 -2.42 -27.04 -10.06
N TYR A 385 -2.30 -26.20 -9.02
CA TYR A 385 -1.12 -25.39 -8.78
C TYR A 385 0.17 -26.23 -8.73
N ASN A 386 0.11 -27.41 -8.12
CA ASN A 386 1.27 -28.30 -8.04
C ASN A 386 1.70 -28.82 -9.41
N ASP A 387 0.74 -29.15 -10.27
CA ASP A 387 1.04 -29.59 -11.65
C ASP A 387 1.66 -28.43 -12.45
N TRP A 388 1.17 -27.20 -12.28
CA TRP A 388 1.77 -26.02 -12.88
C TRP A 388 3.21 -25.79 -12.37
N MET A 389 3.44 -25.95 -11.07
CA MET A 389 4.77 -25.80 -10.48
C MET A 389 5.73 -26.89 -10.98
N ASN A 390 5.27 -28.13 -11.12
CA ASN A 390 6.08 -29.21 -11.68
C ASN A 390 6.51 -28.90 -13.12
N LYS A 391 5.60 -28.39 -13.96
CA LYS A 391 5.94 -27.96 -15.32
C LYS A 391 6.96 -26.81 -15.35
N LEU A 392 6.95 -25.94 -14.35
CA LEU A 392 8.00 -24.91 -14.23
C LEU A 392 9.34 -25.55 -13.84
N LYS A 393 9.35 -26.53 -12.94
CA LYS A 393 10.55 -27.25 -12.50
C LYS A 393 11.17 -28.13 -13.59
N GLU A 394 10.36 -28.62 -14.53
CA GLU A 394 10.85 -29.32 -15.72
C GLU A 394 11.63 -28.36 -16.66
N LYS A 395 11.31 -27.07 -16.61
CA LYS A 395 11.85 -26.04 -17.52
C LYS A 395 12.94 -25.19 -16.89
N TYR A 396 12.88 -24.96 -15.59
CA TYR A 396 13.78 -24.10 -14.83
C TYR A 396 14.28 -24.79 -13.57
N SER A 397 15.48 -24.43 -13.15
CA SER A 397 16.03 -24.88 -11.86
C SER A 397 15.26 -24.30 -10.67
N ASP A 398 15.28 -25.01 -9.55
CA ASP A 398 14.69 -24.50 -8.30
C ASP A 398 15.28 -23.14 -7.87
N ASP A 399 16.57 -22.90 -8.14
CA ASP A 399 17.24 -21.62 -7.86
C ASP A 399 16.69 -20.46 -8.71
N GLU A 400 16.46 -20.68 -10.01
CA GLU A 400 15.84 -19.68 -10.89
C GLU A 400 14.41 -19.33 -10.45
N ILE A 401 13.62 -20.34 -10.09
CA ILE A 401 12.26 -20.17 -9.59
C ILE A 401 12.26 -19.37 -8.28
N GLU A 402 13.14 -19.70 -7.33
CA GLU A 402 13.23 -18.99 -6.04
C GLU A 402 13.76 -17.57 -6.19
N LYS A 403 14.70 -17.30 -7.09
CA LYS A 403 15.16 -15.96 -7.43
C LYS A 403 14.02 -15.12 -8.01
N GLN A 404 13.26 -15.67 -8.95
CA GLN A 404 12.12 -14.99 -9.54
C GLN A 404 11.01 -14.73 -8.52
N LYS A 405 10.76 -15.68 -7.64
CA LYS A 405 9.82 -15.50 -6.53
C LYS A 405 10.25 -14.36 -5.58
N LYS A 406 11.52 -14.29 -5.23
CA LYS A 406 12.09 -13.16 -4.45
C LYS A 406 11.89 -11.82 -5.16
N ARG A 407 12.13 -11.77 -6.48
CA ARG A 407 11.90 -10.56 -7.30
C ARG A 407 10.45 -10.11 -7.23
N ILE A 408 9.51 -11.02 -7.45
CA ILE A 408 8.07 -10.74 -7.42
C ILE A 408 7.61 -10.29 -6.03
N LEU A 409 8.00 -10.99 -4.98
CA LEU A 409 7.60 -10.69 -3.60
C LEU A 409 8.18 -9.37 -3.08
N ASN A 410 9.36 -8.99 -3.53
CA ASN A 410 10.06 -7.80 -3.09
C ASN A 410 9.90 -6.60 -4.04
N LEU A 411 9.15 -6.72 -5.14
CA LEU A 411 9.03 -5.69 -6.17
C LEU A 411 8.73 -4.29 -5.58
N LYS A 412 7.76 -4.19 -4.69
CA LYS A 412 7.40 -2.91 -4.03
C LYS A 412 8.56 -2.35 -3.19
N LYS A 413 9.20 -3.20 -2.38
CA LYS A 413 10.34 -2.80 -1.55
C LYS A 413 11.55 -2.40 -2.40
N ASP A 414 11.82 -3.15 -3.46
CA ASP A 414 12.96 -2.89 -4.34
C ASP A 414 12.74 -1.64 -5.18
N THR A 415 11.52 -1.37 -5.62
CA THR A 415 11.15 -0.11 -6.27
C THR A 415 11.39 1.08 -5.33
N GLN A 416 10.94 0.99 -4.09
CA GLN A 416 11.18 2.04 -3.09
C GLN A 416 12.67 2.21 -2.79
N LEU A 417 13.41 1.11 -2.71
CA LEU A 417 14.85 1.12 -2.47
C LEU A 417 15.61 1.75 -3.65
N LEU A 418 15.26 1.40 -4.89
CA LEU A 418 15.83 2.01 -6.09
C LEU A 418 15.55 3.51 -6.16
N LYS A 419 14.29 3.92 -5.87
CA LYS A 419 13.92 5.34 -5.83
C LYS A 419 14.75 6.09 -4.80
N ARG A 420 14.93 5.52 -3.60
CA ARG A 420 15.80 6.10 -2.57
C ARG A 420 17.25 6.21 -3.07
N TYR A 421 17.79 5.17 -3.68
CA TYR A 421 19.14 5.20 -4.24
C TYR A 421 19.29 6.25 -5.33
N ARG A 422 18.30 6.39 -6.22
CA ARG A 422 18.31 7.45 -7.23
C ARG A 422 18.28 8.85 -6.63
N LYS A 423 17.50 9.03 -5.55
CA LYS A 423 17.49 10.29 -4.79
C LYS A 423 18.87 10.59 -4.20
N ASP A 424 19.45 9.59 -3.54
CA ASP A 424 20.66 9.78 -2.74
C ASP A 424 21.94 9.84 -3.61
N TYR A 425 21.95 9.18 -4.79
CA TYR A 425 23.14 8.96 -5.60
C TYR A 425 23.05 9.46 -7.06
N GLY A 426 21.88 9.91 -7.46
CA GLY A 426 21.59 10.30 -8.84
C GLY A 426 21.22 9.12 -9.75
N ALA A 427 20.55 9.46 -10.87
CA ALA A 427 20.07 8.47 -11.83
C ALA A 427 21.21 7.72 -12.53
N ASP A 428 22.31 8.42 -12.81
CA ASP A 428 23.45 7.87 -13.54
C ASP A 428 24.26 6.83 -12.76
N ALA A 429 24.21 6.90 -11.42
CA ALA A 429 24.91 5.97 -10.54
C ALA A 429 24.05 4.74 -10.15
N THR A 430 22.82 4.66 -10.63
CA THR A 430 21.86 3.61 -10.23
C THR A 430 21.27 2.92 -11.45
N PRO A 431 20.84 1.65 -11.34
CA PRO A 431 20.20 0.93 -12.44
C PRO A 431 19.00 1.68 -13.04
N ASN A 432 18.82 1.58 -14.37
CA ASN A 432 17.78 2.31 -15.11
C ASN A 432 16.36 1.81 -14.87
N SER A 433 16.19 0.61 -14.32
CA SER A 433 14.88 0.04 -14.04
C SER A 433 14.91 -0.78 -12.76
N VAL A 434 13.75 -1.09 -12.21
CA VAL A 434 13.65 -1.96 -11.03
C VAL A 434 14.05 -3.39 -11.36
N GLU A 435 13.83 -3.84 -12.58
CA GLU A 435 14.24 -5.16 -13.08
C GLU A 435 15.77 -5.27 -13.09
N ALA A 436 16.46 -4.28 -13.65
CA ALA A 436 17.93 -4.20 -13.65
C ALA A 436 18.47 -4.11 -12.22
N PHE A 437 17.78 -3.38 -11.34
CA PHE A 437 18.14 -3.30 -9.92
C PHE A 437 17.97 -4.64 -9.20
N GLN A 438 16.89 -5.34 -9.47
CA GLN A 438 16.63 -6.66 -8.90
C GLN A 438 17.59 -7.71 -9.46
N ASP A 439 17.94 -7.63 -10.74
CA ASP A 439 18.93 -8.50 -11.36
C ASP A 439 20.30 -8.32 -10.69
N LEU A 440 20.74 -7.08 -10.53
CA LEU A 440 21.96 -6.76 -9.80
C LEU A 440 21.93 -7.28 -8.35
N LYS A 441 20.81 -7.09 -7.66
CA LYS A 441 20.66 -7.43 -6.25
C LYS A 441 20.59 -8.94 -5.98
N TYR A 442 19.89 -9.70 -6.83
CA TYR A 442 19.59 -11.10 -6.58
C TYR A 442 20.45 -12.07 -7.40
N ASN A 443 20.92 -11.66 -8.57
CA ASN A 443 21.66 -12.53 -9.49
C ASN A 443 23.16 -12.25 -9.53
N ARG A 444 23.58 -11.05 -9.08
CA ARG A 444 25.00 -10.60 -9.13
C ARG A 444 25.49 -10.13 -7.76
N PRO A 445 25.59 -11.03 -6.75
CA PRO A 445 25.88 -10.64 -5.37
C PRO A 445 27.21 -9.92 -5.19
N ASN A 446 28.24 -10.29 -5.94
CA ASN A 446 29.57 -9.65 -5.87
C ASN A 446 29.52 -8.21 -6.40
N GLU A 447 28.89 -8.00 -7.56
CA GLU A 447 28.69 -6.65 -8.11
C GLU A 447 27.80 -5.81 -7.20
N TRP A 448 26.74 -6.41 -6.66
CA TRP A 448 25.89 -5.75 -5.68
C TRP A 448 26.66 -5.29 -4.44
N ALA A 449 27.58 -6.11 -3.93
CA ALA A 449 28.44 -5.74 -2.81
C ALA A 449 29.35 -4.56 -3.16
N ILE A 450 29.92 -4.54 -4.38
CA ILE A 450 30.74 -3.43 -4.88
C ILE A 450 29.91 -2.15 -5.02
N VAL A 451 28.73 -2.24 -5.64
CA VAL A 451 27.82 -1.11 -5.78
C VAL A 451 27.45 -0.55 -4.41
N ARG A 452 27.04 -1.38 -3.46
CA ARG A 452 26.76 -0.95 -2.09
C ARG A 452 27.94 -0.27 -1.41
N LYS A 453 29.15 -0.78 -1.60
CA LYS A 453 30.38 -0.18 -1.04
C LYS A 453 30.68 1.17 -1.68
N ASN A 454 30.53 1.28 -2.99
CA ASN A 454 30.78 2.53 -3.74
C ASN A 454 29.72 3.58 -3.43
N LEU A 455 28.45 3.18 -3.35
CA LEU A 455 27.36 4.04 -2.95
C LEU A 455 27.56 4.56 -1.52
N ARG A 456 27.98 3.72 -0.57
CA ARG A 456 28.36 4.16 0.79
C ARG A 456 29.51 5.17 0.79
N LYS A 457 30.47 5.01 -0.10
CA LYS A 457 31.59 5.95 -0.21
C LYS A 457 31.20 7.29 -0.83
N GLN A 458 30.22 7.29 -1.76
CA GLN A 458 29.84 8.49 -2.50
C GLN A 458 28.86 9.39 -1.74
N SER A 459 27.97 8.83 -0.94
CA SER A 459 26.89 9.59 -0.31
C SER A 459 26.87 9.51 1.22
N GLY A 460 27.62 8.58 1.80
CA GLY A 460 27.51 8.28 3.24
C GLY A 460 26.11 7.84 3.68
N ALA A 461 25.13 7.73 2.76
CA ALA A 461 23.76 7.44 3.09
C ALA A 461 23.58 5.99 3.55
N LEU A 462 22.69 5.82 4.49
CA LEU A 462 22.35 4.53 5.07
C LEU A 462 21.45 3.76 4.14
N THR A 463 21.81 2.54 3.85
CA THR A 463 21.23 1.72 2.79
C THR A 463 20.32 0.60 3.27
N ASP A 464 20.08 0.50 4.57
CA ASP A 464 19.25 -0.54 5.15
C ASP A 464 17.80 -0.08 5.31
N ALA A 465 16.87 -0.76 4.62
CA ALA A 465 15.45 -0.45 4.70
C ALA A 465 14.80 -0.82 6.05
N ASN A 466 15.45 -1.63 6.85
CA ASN A 466 15.01 -2.02 8.20
C ASN A 466 15.71 -1.22 9.30
N ASP A 467 16.56 -0.28 8.88
CA ASP A 467 17.26 0.58 9.83
C ASP A 467 16.22 1.36 10.66
N PRO A 468 16.29 1.32 11.98
CA PRO A 468 15.63 2.28 12.85
C PRO A 468 16.29 3.66 12.72
N PHE A 469 16.43 4.08 11.57
CA PHE A 469 16.71 5.30 10.81
C PHE A 469 17.48 6.40 11.51
N GLU A 470 17.29 6.56 12.77
CA GLU A 470 17.62 7.72 13.54
C GLU A 470 18.99 7.65 14.15
N ILE A 471 19.27 6.57 14.87
CA ILE A 471 20.58 6.34 15.50
C ILE A 471 21.68 6.36 14.44
N LYS A 472 21.42 5.77 13.26
CA LYS A 472 22.43 5.73 12.20
C LYS A 472 22.54 7.04 11.40
N ARG A 473 21.46 7.83 11.31
CA ARG A 473 21.52 9.16 10.69
C ARG A 473 22.28 10.12 11.58
N ASN A 474 22.00 10.11 12.87
CA ASN A 474 22.75 10.90 13.85
C ASN A 474 24.23 10.46 13.87
N LEU A 475 24.49 9.16 13.92
CA LEU A 475 25.86 8.64 13.84
C LEU A 475 26.55 9.01 12.52
N HIS A 476 25.84 9.01 11.40
CA HIS A 476 26.38 9.48 10.13
C HIS A 476 26.68 10.98 10.17
N ALA A 477 25.77 11.80 10.67
CA ALA A 477 25.97 13.23 10.81
C ALA A 477 27.20 13.52 11.69
N GLU A 478 27.29 12.89 12.85
CA GLU A 478 28.43 13.00 13.76
C GLU A 478 29.75 12.60 13.09
N GLN A 479 29.77 11.44 12.41
CA GLN A 479 30.93 10.96 11.68
C GLN A 479 31.32 11.90 10.55
N TYR A 480 30.33 12.41 9.80
CA TYR A 480 30.56 13.30 8.68
C TYR A 480 31.13 14.64 9.14
N TYR A 481 30.51 15.26 10.15
CA TYR A 481 31.02 16.50 10.76
C TYR A 481 32.45 16.34 11.30
N SER A 482 32.72 15.21 11.99
CA SER A 482 34.07 14.88 12.45
C SER A 482 35.07 14.73 11.28
N GLN A 483 34.63 14.16 10.16
CA GLN A 483 35.49 14.06 8.97
C GLN A 483 35.73 15.41 8.30
N VAL A 484 34.70 16.29 8.22
CA VAL A 484 34.86 17.65 7.69
C VAL A 484 35.89 18.42 8.51
N LYS A 485 35.78 18.38 9.84
CA LYS A 485 36.73 19.04 10.77
C LYS A 485 38.20 18.50 10.65
N LYS A 486 38.36 17.25 10.20
CA LYS A 486 39.70 16.63 9.99
C LYS A 486 40.30 16.90 8.61
N ARG A 487 39.56 17.43 7.67
CA ARG A 487 40.03 17.76 6.33
C ARG A 487 40.77 19.09 6.33
N ASP A 488 41.57 19.31 5.29
CA ASP A 488 42.17 20.63 5.06
C ASP A 488 41.05 21.64 4.77
N LYS A 489 40.90 22.60 5.67
CA LYS A 489 39.84 23.64 5.64
C LYS A 489 39.91 24.48 4.36
N GLU A 490 41.12 24.84 3.92
CA GLU A 490 41.28 25.67 2.73
C GLU A 490 40.91 24.93 1.44
N ILE A 491 41.27 23.65 1.36
CA ILE A 491 40.86 22.79 0.25
C ILE A 491 39.36 22.58 0.23
N GLU A 492 38.73 22.35 1.40
CA GLU A 492 37.30 22.19 1.53
C GLU A 492 36.55 23.44 1.04
N ILE A 493 36.94 24.62 1.53
CA ILE A 493 36.40 25.92 1.15
C ILE A 493 36.59 26.21 -0.34
N ALA A 494 37.80 26.01 -0.87
CA ALA A 494 38.09 26.25 -2.28
C ALA A 494 37.31 25.32 -3.19
N THR A 495 37.08 24.06 -2.76
CA THR A 495 36.36 23.06 -3.54
C THR A 495 34.87 23.45 -3.64
N ILE A 496 34.23 23.82 -2.51
CA ILE A 496 32.83 24.23 -2.51
C ILE A 496 32.65 25.54 -3.27
N ALA A 497 33.50 26.52 -3.06
CA ALA A 497 33.46 27.79 -3.80
C ALA A 497 33.57 27.56 -5.32
N LYS A 498 34.40 26.63 -5.78
CA LYS A 498 34.49 26.25 -7.18
C LYS A 498 33.22 25.58 -7.72
N ASN A 499 32.53 24.82 -6.89
CA ASN A 499 31.36 24.05 -7.29
C ASN A 499 30.05 24.87 -7.21
N THR A 500 30.09 26.07 -6.58
CA THR A 500 28.88 26.83 -6.23
C THR A 500 29.05 28.26 -6.64
N ASN A 501 29.23 29.00 -7.25
CA ASN A 501 29.34 30.45 -7.52
C ASN A 501 29.46 31.34 -6.27
N PHE A 502 29.64 30.79 -5.06
CA PHE A 502 29.88 31.54 -3.83
C PHE A 502 31.37 31.88 -3.69
N SER A 503 31.64 33.04 -3.09
CA SER A 503 33.02 33.43 -2.82
C SER A 503 33.65 32.54 -1.73
N LYS A 504 34.97 32.34 -1.78
CA LYS A 504 35.71 31.65 -0.72
C LYS A 504 35.46 32.25 0.66
N LYS A 505 35.27 33.57 0.75
CA LYS A 505 34.95 34.25 2.00
C LYS A 505 33.58 33.84 2.53
N ALA A 506 32.57 33.77 1.66
CA ALA A 506 31.23 33.33 2.05
C ALA A 506 31.24 31.86 2.54
N ILE A 507 31.89 30.96 1.80
CA ILE A 507 32.01 29.54 2.21
C ILE A 507 32.78 29.40 3.51
N ARG A 508 33.81 30.20 3.73
CA ARG A 508 34.55 30.22 5.00
C ARG A 508 33.65 30.61 6.18
N ASN A 509 32.84 31.63 6.03
CA ASN A 509 31.92 32.04 7.09
C ASN A 509 30.92 30.94 7.43
N VAL A 510 30.37 30.28 6.40
CA VAL A 510 29.45 29.15 6.59
C VAL A 510 30.16 27.96 7.25
N TYR A 511 31.39 27.63 6.80
CA TYR A 511 32.18 26.54 7.41
C TYR A 511 32.43 26.79 8.90
N GLU A 512 32.91 27.99 9.24
CA GLU A 512 33.18 28.38 10.63
C GLU A 512 31.91 28.37 11.47
N HIS A 513 30.80 28.86 10.90
CA HIS A 513 29.50 28.87 11.55
C HIS A 513 28.98 27.47 11.87
N MET A 514 29.03 26.58 10.90
CA MET A 514 28.50 25.22 11.04
C MET A 514 29.39 24.28 11.84
N PHE A 515 30.72 24.42 11.74
CA PHE A 515 31.64 23.38 12.23
C PHE A 515 32.58 23.82 13.34
N GLU A 516 32.89 25.10 13.47
CA GLU A 516 33.95 25.56 14.39
C GLU A 516 33.44 26.48 15.50
N ASN A 517 32.56 27.44 15.18
CA ASN A 517 32.13 28.43 16.14
C ASN A 517 31.29 27.83 17.25
N GLU A 518 31.46 28.37 18.46
CA GLU A 518 30.65 28.04 19.61
C GLU A 518 29.69 29.19 19.94
N TYR A 519 28.46 28.83 20.25
CA TYR A 519 27.38 29.76 20.56
C TYR A 519 26.74 29.44 21.90
N GLU A 520 26.16 30.40 22.56
CA GLU A 520 25.31 30.16 23.71
C GLU A 520 24.01 29.54 23.24
N LEU A 521 23.98 28.21 23.33
CA LEU A 521 22.83 27.39 23.01
C LEU A 521 22.16 26.93 24.29
N TYR A 522 20.98 26.30 24.19
CA TYR A 522 20.23 25.85 25.35
C TYR A 522 21.04 24.94 26.31
N ALA A 523 21.89 24.07 25.77
CA ALA A 523 22.75 23.18 26.56
C ALA A 523 24.08 23.83 27.01
N GLY A 524 24.19 25.18 26.95
CA GLY A 524 25.41 25.91 27.23
C GLY A 524 26.23 26.23 25.99
N ARG A 525 27.43 26.75 26.20
CA ARG A 525 28.30 27.17 25.11
C ARG A 525 28.91 25.97 24.39
N LYS A 526 28.51 25.78 23.15
CA LYS A 526 28.99 24.71 22.26
C LYS A 526 28.79 25.05 20.79
N SER A 527 29.43 24.29 19.90
CA SER A 527 29.12 24.31 18.46
C SER A 527 27.79 23.63 18.18
N PHE A 528 27.22 23.90 16.99
CA PHE A 528 25.99 23.24 16.56
C PHE A 528 26.12 21.72 16.54
N ASP A 529 25.05 21.04 16.90
CA ASP A 529 24.95 19.60 16.79
C ASP A 529 24.91 19.18 15.31
N PRO A 530 25.53 18.04 14.98
CA PRO A 530 25.54 17.52 13.62
C PRO A 530 24.13 17.27 13.11
N ASP A 531 23.80 17.83 11.95
CA ASP A 531 22.53 17.64 11.24
C ASP A 531 22.71 16.75 10.02
N PHE A 532 21.81 15.80 9.81
CA PHE A 532 21.92 14.83 8.73
C PHE A 532 21.66 15.45 7.35
N ASP A 533 20.62 16.29 7.22
CA ASP A 533 20.26 16.91 5.95
C ASP A 533 21.31 17.93 5.52
N MET A 534 21.83 18.68 6.49
CA MET A 534 22.98 19.58 6.26
C MET A 534 24.26 18.83 5.88
N SER A 535 24.51 17.66 6.49
CA SER A 535 25.62 16.78 6.11
C SER A 535 25.53 16.36 4.65
N LEU A 536 24.35 15.97 4.20
CA LEU A 536 24.12 15.58 2.80
C LEU A 536 24.25 16.76 1.83
N SER A 537 23.72 17.92 2.21
CA SER A 537 23.87 19.14 1.41
C SER A 537 25.32 19.56 1.29
N TRP A 538 26.07 19.59 2.38
CA TRP A 538 27.51 19.90 2.37
C TRP A 538 28.30 18.91 1.53
N GLN A 539 27.98 17.61 1.61
CA GLN A 539 28.62 16.58 0.78
C GLN A 539 28.41 16.83 -0.72
N ARG A 540 27.16 17.10 -1.15
CA ARG A 540 26.86 17.38 -2.57
C ARG A 540 27.58 18.62 -3.06
N LEU A 541 27.60 19.69 -2.25
CA LEU A 541 28.30 20.92 -2.56
C LEU A 541 29.82 20.68 -2.73
N ARG A 542 30.39 19.88 -1.83
CA ARG A 542 31.81 19.50 -1.91
C ARG A 542 32.14 18.63 -3.12
N GLU A 543 31.31 17.65 -3.42
CA GLU A 543 31.52 16.74 -4.54
C GLU A 543 31.22 17.39 -5.90
N GLY A 544 30.49 18.50 -5.93
CA GLY A 544 30.07 19.19 -7.15
C GLY A 544 29.09 18.36 -8.00
N LYS A 545 28.44 17.35 -7.39
CA LYS A 545 27.52 16.44 -8.07
C LYS A 545 26.14 16.48 -7.46
N SER A 546 25.13 16.49 -8.33
CA SER A 546 23.71 16.44 -7.92
C SER A 546 23.34 17.54 -6.93
N ILE A 547 23.96 18.72 -7.02
CA ILE A 547 23.61 19.88 -6.19
C ILE A 547 22.14 20.22 -6.40
N LYS A 548 21.45 20.42 -5.30
CA LYS A 548 20.00 20.75 -5.28
C LYS A 548 19.79 22.23 -4.95
N PRO A 549 18.66 22.82 -5.35
CA PRO A 549 18.36 24.21 -4.98
C PRO A 549 18.43 24.46 -3.47
N HIS A 550 17.97 23.51 -2.66
CA HIS A 550 18.02 23.62 -1.20
C HIS A 550 19.45 23.54 -0.62
N ASP A 551 20.40 22.94 -1.34
CA ASP A 551 21.81 22.94 -0.89
C ASP A 551 22.41 24.35 -0.98
N LEU A 552 22.08 25.09 -2.04
CA LEU A 552 22.49 26.50 -2.18
C LEU A 552 21.78 27.39 -1.16
N LEU A 553 20.49 27.14 -0.97
CA LEU A 553 19.69 27.85 0.05
C LEU A 553 20.23 27.62 1.47
N MET A 554 20.79 26.42 1.75
CA MET A 554 21.48 26.17 3.03
C MET A 554 22.68 27.11 3.20
N LEU A 555 23.49 27.34 2.15
CA LEU A 555 24.60 28.27 2.25
C LEU A 555 24.12 29.69 2.51
N GLU A 556 23.05 30.10 1.85
CA GLU A 556 22.45 31.44 2.05
C GLU A 556 21.90 31.60 3.48
N HIS A 557 21.22 30.58 3.98
CA HIS A 557 20.68 30.53 5.34
C HIS A 557 21.81 30.67 6.37
N GLU A 558 22.77 29.77 6.34
CA GLU A 558 23.86 29.75 7.32
C GLU A 558 24.75 31.01 7.24
N MET A 559 24.93 31.56 6.04
CA MET A 559 25.67 32.80 5.85
C MET A 559 24.93 34.00 6.47
N TYR A 560 23.62 34.10 6.25
CA TYR A 560 22.81 35.22 6.77
C TYR A 560 22.65 35.11 8.29
N GLU A 561 22.40 33.91 8.82
CA GLU A 561 22.33 33.65 10.27
C GLU A 561 23.65 34.04 10.96
N SER A 562 24.78 33.61 10.39
CA SER A 562 26.11 33.98 10.89
C SER A 562 26.33 35.48 10.89
N MET A 563 25.89 36.16 9.84
CA MET A 563 25.99 37.64 9.74
C MET A 563 25.18 38.36 10.83
N LEU A 564 23.93 37.91 11.07
CA LEU A 564 23.08 38.48 12.12
C LEU A 564 23.69 38.29 13.52
N MET A 565 24.22 37.11 13.79
CA MET A 565 24.84 36.77 15.07
C MET A 565 26.15 37.56 15.31
N GLN A 566 26.96 37.74 14.26
CA GLN A 566 28.27 38.40 14.38
C GLN A 566 28.15 39.92 14.35
N ASN A 567 27.39 40.48 13.40
CA ASN A 567 27.33 41.91 13.18
C ASN A 567 26.28 42.59 14.05
N GLU A 568 25.09 42.00 14.20
CA GLU A 568 23.99 42.53 15.00
C GLU A 568 24.00 42.03 16.44
N LYS A 569 24.90 41.08 16.77
CA LYS A 569 25.04 40.44 18.10
C LYS A 569 23.73 39.82 18.59
N LEU A 570 22.90 39.34 17.68
CA LEU A 570 21.68 38.63 18.01
C LEU A 570 22.02 37.27 18.63
N ASP A 571 21.18 36.85 19.54
CA ASP A 571 21.24 35.45 19.99
C ASP A 571 20.80 34.51 18.83
N TYR A 572 21.15 33.26 18.96
CA TYR A 572 20.83 32.24 17.94
C TYR A 572 19.33 32.20 17.61
N THR A 573 18.46 32.30 18.61
CA THR A 573 17.01 32.15 18.41
C THR A 573 16.44 33.26 17.54
N GLU A 574 16.83 34.51 17.78
CA GLU A 574 16.34 35.64 17.01
C GLU A 574 17.01 35.68 15.63
N ALA A 575 18.32 35.39 15.54
CA ALA A 575 19.01 35.29 14.27
C ALA A 575 18.41 34.20 13.36
N HIS A 576 18.18 33.00 13.89
CA HIS A 576 17.59 31.90 13.17
C HIS A 576 16.16 32.19 12.71
N LYS A 577 15.34 32.82 13.57
CA LYS A 577 13.98 33.23 13.23
C LYS A 577 13.95 34.19 12.04
N ARG A 578 14.75 35.29 12.09
CA ARG A 578 14.84 36.26 10.99
C ARG A 578 15.39 35.64 9.71
N THR A 579 16.37 34.74 9.84
CA THR A 579 16.94 34.04 8.70
C THR A 579 15.91 33.14 8.04
N THR A 580 15.11 32.40 8.82
CA THR A 580 14.09 31.52 8.31
C THR A 580 12.96 32.26 7.58
N GLU A 581 12.65 33.49 7.97
CA GLU A 581 11.67 34.32 7.25
C GLU A 581 12.08 34.62 5.79
N ILE A 582 13.41 34.63 5.50
CA ILE A 582 13.96 34.98 4.18
C ILE A 582 14.49 33.75 3.45
N TYR A 583 15.21 32.87 4.15
CA TYR A 583 15.91 31.69 3.62
C TYR A 583 15.46 30.44 4.35
N ASP A 584 14.23 30.00 4.10
CA ASP A 584 13.68 28.80 4.77
C ASP A 584 14.22 27.51 4.15
N TYR A 585 15.44 27.13 4.55
CA TYR A 585 16.09 25.90 4.15
C TYR A 585 15.25 24.65 4.50
N LYS A 586 14.59 24.66 5.65
CA LYS A 586 13.76 23.55 6.12
C LYS A 586 12.54 23.35 5.22
N ALA A 587 11.81 24.41 4.92
CA ALA A 587 10.67 24.35 4.01
C ALA A 587 11.09 23.90 2.60
N ALA A 588 12.28 24.28 2.14
CA ALA A 588 12.80 23.85 0.84
C ALA A 588 13.09 22.35 0.80
N ILE A 589 13.67 21.75 1.86
CA ILE A 589 13.86 20.31 1.98
C ILE A 589 12.52 19.59 2.05
N ASP A 590 11.58 20.10 2.82
CA ASP A 590 10.26 19.52 2.96
C ASP A 590 9.50 19.54 1.64
N LYS A 591 9.56 20.64 0.91
CA LYS A 591 8.99 20.76 -0.44
C LYS A 591 9.62 19.73 -1.40
N TYR A 592 10.93 19.66 -1.43
CA TYR A 592 11.66 18.69 -2.24
C TYR A 592 11.28 17.24 -1.89
N THR A 593 11.16 16.94 -0.61
CA THR A 593 10.74 15.62 -0.12
C THR A 593 9.30 15.30 -0.51
N MET A 594 8.40 16.31 -0.45
CA MET A 594 7.01 16.15 -0.90
C MET A 594 6.89 15.99 -2.42
N GLU A 595 7.70 16.67 -3.21
CA GLU A 595 7.74 16.53 -4.68
C GLU A 595 8.22 15.14 -5.07
N LEU A 596 9.26 14.63 -4.43
CA LEU A 596 9.70 13.25 -4.61
C LEU A 596 8.63 12.21 -4.25
N MET A 597 7.84 12.48 -3.21
CA MET A 597 6.70 11.63 -2.85
C MET A 597 5.53 11.76 -3.84
N LYS A 598 5.42 12.88 -4.59
CA LYS A 598 4.42 13.07 -5.66
C LYS A 598 4.84 12.37 -6.95
N ASP A 599 6.09 12.42 -7.32
CA ASP A 599 6.63 11.69 -8.48
C ASP A 599 6.55 10.17 -8.27
N GLU A 600 6.60 9.73 -7.02
CA GLU A 600 6.34 8.33 -6.63
C GLU A 600 4.90 7.85 -6.90
N ARG A 601 3.95 8.75 -7.18
CA ARG A 601 2.55 8.43 -7.47
C ARG A 601 2.26 8.25 -8.96
N ASN A 602 3.17 8.69 -9.83
CA ASN A 602 2.98 8.68 -11.29
C ASN A 602 3.75 7.56 -12.02
N ILE A 603 4.25 6.57 -11.29
CA ILE A 603 4.93 5.40 -11.87
C ILE A 603 4.24 4.09 -11.47
#